data_55ae2fa87448067713eb56d7c8e83423
#
_entry.id   55ae2fa87448067713eb56d7c8e83423
#
_cell.length_a   1.000
_cell.length_b   1.000
_cell.length_c   1.000
_cell.angle_alpha   90.00
_cell.angle_beta   90.00
_cell.angle_gamma   90.00
#
_symmetry.space_group_name_H-M   'P 1'
#
loop_
_entity.id
_entity.type
_entity.pdbx_description
1 polymer ?
#
loop_
_entity_poly.entity_id
_entity_poly.type
_entity_poly.pdbx_seq_one_letter_code
_entity_poly.pdbx_strand_id
1 'polypeptide(L)'
;MELHEVPEMYYKVIHYDEFKEVQVRLVVSTFRGVEYLSVRKYYLDFNEEWKPTPEGVNMPLDFNNAREMFAGLVEIISLAESKEVIEENFGDLIKDLYK
;
A
#
# COMPACT_ATOMS: atom_id res chain seq x y z
N MET A 1 -1.37 -11.66 15.95
CA MET A 1 -0.71 -10.34 15.95
C MET A 1 -1.73 -9.24 16.17
N GLU A 2 -1.49 -8.39 17.11
CA GLU A 2 -2.31 -7.24 17.38
C GLU A 2 -1.88 -6.11 16.45
N LEU A 3 -2.65 -5.86 15.40
CA LEU A 3 -2.27 -4.94 14.32
C LEU A 3 -2.03 -3.51 14.79
N HIS A 4 -2.87 -3.04 15.71
CA HIS A 4 -2.77 -1.66 16.21
C HIS A 4 -1.61 -1.44 17.18
N GLU A 5 -0.92 -2.51 17.58
CA GLU A 5 0.27 -2.42 18.42
C GLU A 5 1.56 -2.44 17.61
N VAL A 6 1.48 -2.72 16.32
CA VAL A 6 2.63 -2.76 15.44
C VAL A 6 2.90 -1.35 14.90
N PRO A 7 4.06 -0.75 15.23
CA PRO A 7 4.33 0.61 14.77
C PRO A 7 4.46 0.68 13.26
N GLU A 8 3.83 1.70 12.69
CA GLU A 8 3.94 1.97 11.27
C GLU A 8 5.22 2.74 10.99
N MET A 9 6.03 2.22 10.08
CA MET A 9 7.24 2.91 9.62
C MET A 9 6.94 3.83 8.44
N TYR A 10 5.91 3.49 7.65
CA TYR A 10 5.51 4.23 6.47
C TYR A 10 4.10 3.82 6.11
N TYR A 11 3.31 4.76 5.62
CA TYR A 11 2.04 4.41 4.98
C TYR A 11 1.72 5.37 3.84
N LYS A 12 0.92 4.86 2.91
CA LYS A 12 0.37 5.65 1.81
C LYS A 12 -1.09 5.27 1.63
N VAL A 13 -1.95 6.28 1.59
CA VAL A 13 -3.37 6.05 1.28
C VAL A 13 -3.48 5.81 -0.22
N ILE A 14 -3.96 4.62 -0.61
CA ILE A 14 -4.12 4.26 -2.03
C ILE A 14 -5.57 4.35 -2.48
N HIS A 15 -6.50 4.36 -1.54
CA HIS A 15 -7.93 4.53 -1.84
C HIS A 15 -8.63 5.17 -0.65
N TYR A 16 -9.58 6.06 -0.93
CA TYR A 16 -10.36 6.73 0.10
C TYR A 16 -11.83 6.76 -0.33
N ASP A 17 -12.71 6.24 0.53
CA ASP A 17 -14.16 6.31 0.36
C ASP A 17 -14.70 7.28 1.42
N GLU A 18 -15.00 8.51 1.01
CA GLU A 18 -15.42 9.55 1.94
C GLU A 18 -16.82 9.29 2.52
N PHE A 19 -17.69 8.59 1.80
CA PHE A 19 -19.04 8.30 2.29
C PHE A 19 -19.03 7.30 3.44
N LYS A 20 -18.17 6.29 3.34
CA LYS A 20 -18.02 5.26 4.38
C LYS A 20 -16.96 5.61 5.41
N GLU A 21 -16.21 6.68 5.17
CA GLU A 21 -15.07 7.07 6.01
C GLU A 21 -14.10 5.91 6.19
N VAL A 22 -13.67 5.35 5.05
CA VAL A 22 -12.78 4.20 4.98
C VAL A 22 -11.63 4.52 4.05
N GLN A 23 -10.44 4.10 4.44
CA GLN A 23 -9.24 4.19 3.60
C GLN A 23 -8.67 2.79 3.37
N VAL A 24 -8.03 2.60 2.23
CA VAL A 24 -7.13 1.48 2.02
C VAL A 24 -5.71 2.04 1.99
N ARG A 25 -4.84 1.50 2.80
CA ARG A 25 -3.46 1.97 2.93
C ARG A 25 -2.47 0.88 2.57
N LEU A 26 -1.41 1.30 1.94
CA LEU A 26 -0.20 0.50 1.81
C LEU A 26 0.68 0.85 3.01
N VAL A 27 1.06 -0.13 3.80
CA VAL A 27 1.71 0.08 5.09
C VAL A 27 2.97 -0.77 5.20
N VAL A 28 4.03 -0.17 5.74
CA VAL A 28 5.22 -0.91 6.14
C VAL A 28 5.32 -0.87 7.66
N SER A 29 5.48 -2.02 8.27
CA SER A 29 5.59 -2.15 9.73
C SER A 29 6.65 -3.17 10.09
N THR A 30 7.11 -3.13 11.34
CA THR A 30 8.10 -4.08 11.85
C THR A 30 7.47 -4.87 12.99
N PHE A 31 7.63 -6.17 12.96
CA PHE A 31 7.17 -7.05 14.03
C PHE A 31 8.23 -8.13 14.27
N ARG A 32 8.75 -8.17 15.50
CA ARG A 32 9.79 -9.12 15.90
C ARG A 32 11.02 -9.11 14.98
N GLY A 33 11.44 -7.91 14.59
CA GLY A 33 12.61 -7.74 13.74
C GLY A 33 12.40 -8.01 12.27
N VAL A 34 11.18 -8.33 11.86
CA VAL A 34 10.83 -8.58 10.45
C VAL A 34 9.97 -7.43 9.94
N GLU A 35 10.32 -6.91 8.78
CA GLU A 35 9.52 -5.88 8.13
C GLU A 35 8.42 -6.52 7.29
N TYR A 36 7.22 -5.95 7.37
CA TYR A 36 6.04 -6.42 6.66
C TYR A 36 5.47 -5.35 5.78
N LEU A 37 5.04 -5.76 4.61
CA LEU A 37 4.24 -4.95 3.69
C LEU A 37 2.79 -5.40 3.83
N SER A 38 1.90 -4.43 4.01
CA SER A 38 0.47 -4.71 4.16
C SER A 38 -0.35 -3.84 3.24
N VAL A 39 -1.46 -4.39 2.75
CA VAL A 39 -2.54 -3.62 2.16
C VAL A 39 -3.71 -3.79 3.11
N ARG A 40 -4.17 -2.69 3.73
CA ARG A 40 -5.10 -2.79 4.85
C ARG A 40 -6.14 -1.69 4.81
N LYS A 41 -7.35 -2.08 5.24
CA LYS A 41 -8.47 -1.17 5.38
C LYS A 41 -8.40 -0.49 6.75
N TYR A 42 -8.64 0.83 6.76
CA TYR A 42 -8.71 1.66 7.96
C TYR A 42 -10.07 2.30 8.02
N TYR A 43 -10.55 2.56 9.23
CA TYR A 43 -11.81 3.28 9.45
C TYR A 43 -11.57 4.50 10.33
N LEU A 44 -12.47 5.48 10.22
CA LEU A 44 -12.44 6.68 11.05
C LEU A 44 -13.29 6.42 12.30
N ASP A 45 -12.69 6.55 13.48
CA ASP A 45 -13.39 6.31 14.73
C ASP A 45 -14.09 7.57 15.24
N PHE A 46 -14.76 7.46 16.39
CA PHE A 46 -15.49 8.59 16.98
C PHE A 46 -14.61 9.75 17.41
N ASN A 47 -13.34 9.52 17.64
CA ASN A 47 -12.38 10.57 17.99
C ASN A 47 -11.71 11.18 16.76
N GLU A 48 -12.21 10.88 15.57
CA GLU A 48 -11.66 11.34 14.30
C GLU A 48 -10.23 10.84 14.07
N GLU A 49 -9.94 9.64 14.56
CA GLU A 49 -8.66 8.99 14.34
C GLU A 49 -8.83 7.79 13.42
N TRP A 50 -7.87 7.59 12.53
CA TRP A 50 -7.87 6.44 11.63
C TRP A 50 -7.31 5.22 12.35
N LYS A 51 -8.07 4.13 12.33
CA LYS A 51 -7.71 2.88 13.00
C LYS A 51 -7.69 1.72 12.01
N PRO A 52 -6.73 0.79 12.13
CA PRO A 52 -6.69 -0.38 11.27
C PRO A 52 -7.83 -1.35 11.56
N THR A 53 -8.23 -2.08 10.54
CA THR A 53 -9.18 -3.19 10.66
C THR A 53 -8.44 -4.50 10.44
N PRO A 54 -9.07 -5.65 10.77
CA PRO A 54 -8.51 -6.95 10.41
C PRO A 54 -8.51 -7.23 8.90
N GLU A 55 -9.23 -6.41 8.12
CA GLU A 55 -9.32 -6.60 6.67
C GLU A 55 -8.05 -6.12 5.99
N GLY A 56 -7.23 -7.06 5.59
CA GLY A 56 -5.99 -6.74 4.92
C GLY A 56 -5.13 -7.96 4.71
N VAL A 57 -4.03 -7.77 4.00
CA VAL A 57 -3.07 -8.81 3.68
C VAL A 57 -1.69 -8.35 4.11
N ASN A 58 -0.97 -9.20 4.82
CA ASN A 58 0.40 -8.94 5.22
C ASN A 58 1.32 -9.93 4.51
N MET A 59 2.49 -9.45 4.13
CA MET A 59 3.54 -10.32 3.61
C MET A 59 4.90 -9.77 4.04
N PRO A 60 5.92 -10.62 4.18
CA PRO A 60 7.25 -10.10 4.46
C PRO A 60 7.68 -9.12 3.37
N LEU A 61 8.29 -8.01 3.77
CA LEU A 61 8.78 -7.02 2.82
C LEU A 61 10.18 -7.43 2.38
N ASP A 62 10.27 -8.00 1.20
CA ASP A 62 11.54 -8.30 0.56
C ASP A 62 11.47 -7.91 -0.92
N PHE A 63 12.62 -7.94 -1.57
CA PHE A 63 12.70 -7.51 -2.96
C PHE A 63 11.82 -8.36 -3.88
N ASN A 64 11.77 -9.67 -3.66
CA ASN A 64 10.97 -10.57 -4.48
C ASN A 64 9.47 -10.26 -4.40
N ASN A 65 8.96 -10.11 -3.17
CA ASN A 65 7.54 -9.83 -2.97
C ASN A 65 7.16 -8.47 -3.56
N ALA A 66 8.00 -7.46 -3.35
CA ALA A 66 7.76 -6.13 -3.90
C ALA A 66 7.80 -6.14 -5.43
N ARG A 67 8.77 -6.86 -6.00
CA ARG A 67 8.90 -6.98 -7.44
C ARG A 67 7.69 -7.67 -8.06
N GLU A 68 7.24 -8.76 -7.47
CA GLU A 68 6.08 -9.49 -7.99
C GLU A 68 4.79 -8.66 -7.88
N MET A 69 4.63 -7.92 -6.78
CA MET A 69 3.49 -7.01 -6.63
C MET A 69 3.51 -5.92 -7.71
N PHE A 70 4.66 -5.28 -7.91
CA PHE A 70 4.79 -4.23 -8.92
C PHE A 70 4.54 -4.79 -10.33
N ALA A 71 5.12 -5.95 -10.65
CA ALA A 71 4.92 -6.60 -11.94
C ALA A 71 3.45 -6.93 -12.18
N GLY A 72 2.77 -7.45 -11.16
CA GLY A 72 1.35 -7.77 -11.26
C GLY A 72 0.49 -6.55 -11.51
N LEU A 73 0.78 -5.45 -10.82
CA LEU A 73 0.06 -4.19 -11.02
C LEU A 73 0.27 -3.65 -12.44
N VAL A 74 1.49 -3.70 -12.95
CA VAL A 74 1.78 -3.25 -14.32
C VAL A 74 1.05 -4.12 -15.34
N GLU A 75 1.05 -5.43 -15.14
CA GLU A 75 0.33 -6.36 -16.02
C GLU A 75 -1.17 -6.08 -16.04
N ILE A 76 -1.76 -5.85 -14.88
CA ILE A 76 -3.19 -5.54 -14.77
C ILE A 76 -3.50 -4.24 -15.53
N ILE A 77 -2.70 -3.21 -15.32
CA ILE A 77 -2.92 -1.91 -15.96
C ILE A 77 -2.73 -2.05 -17.48
N SER A 78 -1.80 -2.89 -17.93
CA SER A 78 -1.55 -3.09 -19.36
C SER A 78 -2.73 -3.69 -20.12
N LEU A 79 -3.70 -4.28 -19.40
CA LEU A 79 -4.92 -4.76 -20.02
C LEU A 79 -5.82 -3.63 -20.51
N ALA A 80 -5.68 -2.45 -19.94
CA ALA A 80 -6.55 -1.31 -20.23
C ALA A 80 -5.81 -0.11 -20.85
N GLU A 81 -4.50 -0.02 -20.66
CA GLU A 81 -3.71 1.15 -21.06
C GLU A 81 -2.62 0.79 -22.05
N SER A 82 -2.21 1.76 -22.87
CA SER A 82 -1.12 1.59 -23.82
C SER A 82 0.23 1.59 -23.11
N LYS A 83 1.24 1.07 -23.80
CA LYS A 83 2.62 1.07 -23.33
C LYS A 83 3.11 2.49 -23.02
N GLU A 84 2.79 3.45 -23.88
CA GLU A 84 3.19 4.84 -23.72
C GLU A 84 2.64 5.45 -22.44
N VAL A 85 1.36 5.19 -22.14
CA VAL A 85 0.71 5.69 -20.92
C VAL A 85 1.39 5.09 -19.68
N ILE A 86 1.71 3.81 -19.70
CA ILE A 86 2.37 3.12 -18.59
C ILE A 86 3.78 3.69 -18.38
N GLU A 87 4.55 3.87 -19.45
CA GLU A 87 5.90 4.41 -19.36
C GLU A 87 5.90 5.85 -18.84
N GLU A 88 4.98 6.68 -19.31
CA GLU A 88 4.87 8.07 -18.83
C GLU A 88 4.60 8.13 -17.33
N ASN A 89 3.63 7.35 -16.85
CA ASN A 89 3.24 7.42 -15.43
C ASN A 89 4.25 6.79 -14.50
N PHE A 90 4.69 5.57 -14.81
CA PHE A 90 5.60 4.87 -13.91
C PHE A 90 7.05 5.29 -14.07
N GLY A 91 7.44 5.69 -15.29
CA GLY A 91 8.78 6.24 -15.52
C GLY A 91 9.00 7.52 -14.73
N ASP A 92 8.01 8.40 -14.70
CA ASP A 92 8.09 9.66 -13.95
C ASP A 92 8.15 9.41 -12.44
N LEU A 93 7.40 8.44 -11.94
CA LEU A 93 7.45 8.08 -10.52
C LEU A 93 8.87 7.64 -10.11
N ILE A 94 9.51 6.84 -10.93
CA ILE A 94 10.87 6.38 -10.65
C ILE A 94 11.85 7.56 -10.68
N LYS A 95 11.74 8.43 -11.67
CA LYS A 95 12.60 9.63 -11.77
C LYS A 95 12.46 10.52 -10.55
N ASP A 96 11.23 10.73 -10.09
CA ASP A 96 10.97 11.60 -8.94
C ASP A 96 11.56 11.07 -7.65
N LEU A 97 11.60 9.74 -7.48
CA LEU A 97 12.19 9.11 -6.30
C LEU A 97 13.71 9.24 -6.24
N TYR A 98 14.36 9.34 -7.38
CA TYR A 98 15.85 9.37 -7.46
C TYR A 98 16.40 10.73 -7.88
N LYS A 99 15.67 11.79 -7.60
CA LYS A 99 16.17 13.15 -7.81
C LYS A 99 17.26 13.53 -6.84
#